data_d60fe3a488495204947b06922a97427f
#
_entry.id   d60fe3a488495204947b06922a97427f
#
_cell.length_a   1.000
_cell.length_b   1.000
_cell.length_c   1.000
_cell.angle_alpha   90.00
_cell.angle_beta   90.00
_cell.angle_gamma   90.00
#
_symmetry.space_group_name_H-M   'P 1'
#
loop_
_entity.id
_entity.type
_entity.pdbx_description
1 polymer ?
#
loop_
_entity_poly.entity_id
_entity_poly.type
_entity_poly.pdbx_seq_one_letter_code
_entity_poly.pdbx_strand_id
1 'polypeptide(L)'
;MRLCDTDIERYLDDGIISLTPRPNNDKINGATIDVRLGNSFRVFREHSAPFIDLSGPKEEVSAQLESVMSDEILIPEGEAFFLHPGTLALATTLESVKLPADIIGWLDGRSSLARLGLMVHVTAHRIDPGWEGKIVLEFYNSGKLPLALRPNMVIGALSFEVLSGEAKRPYSSRKDAKYKNQQSAVASRIDEDKE
;
A
#
# COMPACT_ATOMS: atom_id res chain seq x y z
N MET A 1 21.56 -4.11 3.75
CA MET A 1 22.01 -2.75 4.18
C MET A 1 20.94 -1.76 3.80
N ARG A 2 20.49 -0.93 4.74
CA ARG A 2 19.48 0.11 4.48
C ARG A 2 20.11 1.27 3.73
N LEU A 3 19.43 1.79 2.72
CA LEU A 3 19.89 2.92 1.92
C LEU A 3 19.71 4.23 2.71
N CYS A 4 20.69 5.12 2.65
CA CYS A 4 20.57 6.49 3.13
C CYS A 4 20.05 7.40 2.00
N ASP A 5 19.82 8.67 2.31
CA ASP A 5 19.28 9.68 1.39
C ASP A 5 20.09 9.77 0.07
N THR A 6 21.41 9.88 0.16
CA THR A 6 22.31 9.92 -1.02
C THR A 6 22.23 8.65 -1.86
N ASP A 7 22.09 7.48 -1.23
CA ASP A 7 21.88 6.23 -1.96
C ASP A 7 20.51 6.18 -2.62
N ILE A 8 19.45 6.64 -1.94
CA ILE A 8 18.10 6.70 -2.50
C ILE A 8 18.07 7.62 -3.73
N GLU A 9 18.66 8.82 -3.63
CA GLU A 9 18.78 9.73 -4.79
C GLU A 9 19.49 9.08 -5.96
N ARG A 10 20.67 8.51 -5.73
CA ARG A 10 21.44 7.81 -6.75
C ARG A 10 20.65 6.67 -7.39
N TYR A 11 20.00 5.81 -6.61
CA TYR A 11 19.25 4.65 -7.11
C TYR A 11 18.04 5.08 -7.93
N LEU A 12 17.42 6.23 -7.59
CA LEU A 12 16.36 6.83 -8.40
C LEU A 12 16.90 7.44 -9.70
N ASP A 13 18.04 8.12 -9.66
CA ASP A 13 18.69 8.73 -10.82
C ASP A 13 19.17 7.68 -11.82
N ASP A 14 19.75 6.59 -11.32
CA ASP A 14 20.21 5.45 -12.10
C ASP A 14 19.06 4.54 -12.59
N GLY A 15 17.83 4.78 -12.15
CA GLY A 15 16.66 3.97 -12.49
C GLY A 15 16.67 2.57 -11.89
N ILE A 16 17.48 2.31 -10.86
CA ILE A 16 17.55 1.03 -10.13
C ILE A 16 16.28 0.82 -9.32
N ILE A 17 15.82 1.88 -8.63
CA ILE A 17 14.50 1.99 -8.01
C ILE A 17 13.71 3.01 -8.82
N SER A 18 12.41 2.80 -8.97
CA SER A 18 11.55 3.78 -9.64
C SER A 18 10.31 4.09 -8.80
N LEU A 19 10.04 5.38 -8.64
CA LEU A 19 8.76 5.91 -8.15
C LEU A 19 8.16 6.80 -9.23
N THR A 20 6.92 6.52 -9.62
CA THR A 20 6.25 7.27 -10.69
C THR A 20 4.86 7.76 -10.21
N PRO A 21 4.61 9.09 -10.16
CA PRO A 21 5.55 10.16 -10.46
C PRO A 21 6.69 10.25 -9.43
N ARG A 22 7.89 10.59 -9.90
CA ARG A 22 9.06 10.73 -9.01
C ARG A 22 8.81 11.87 -8.01
N PRO A 23 8.90 11.65 -6.69
CA PRO A 23 8.90 12.71 -5.71
C PRO A 23 10.12 13.64 -5.88
N ASN A 24 9.96 14.90 -5.50
CA ASN A 24 11.08 15.84 -5.47
C ASN A 24 12.11 15.43 -4.40
N ASN A 25 13.37 15.83 -4.56
CA ASN A 25 14.44 15.47 -3.63
C ASN A 25 14.21 16.03 -2.20
N ASP A 26 13.43 17.12 -2.05
CA ASP A 26 13.00 17.63 -0.73
C ASP A 26 12.10 16.66 0.06
N LYS A 27 11.63 15.58 -0.57
CA LYS A 27 10.88 14.48 0.05
C LYS A 27 11.76 13.31 0.46
N ILE A 28 13.05 13.35 0.18
CA ILE A 28 14.02 12.36 0.61
C ILE A 28 14.60 12.79 1.96
N ASN A 29 14.50 11.93 2.96
CA ASN A 29 14.93 12.20 4.33
C ASN A 29 15.89 11.08 4.75
N GLY A 30 16.98 11.40 5.42
CA GLY A 30 18.00 10.50 5.99
C GLY A 30 18.06 9.04 5.51
N ALA A 31 16.96 8.29 5.52
CA ALA A 31 16.87 6.90 5.08
C ALA A 31 15.49 6.54 4.48
N THR A 32 14.68 7.54 4.13
CA THR A 32 13.33 7.34 3.62
C THR A 32 13.00 8.34 2.52
N ILE A 33 11.99 8.00 1.70
CA ILE A 33 11.35 8.91 0.77
C ILE A 33 9.87 8.99 1.05
N ASP A 34 9.33 10.19 1.22
CA ASP A 34 7.91 10.44 1.45
C ASP A 34 7.08 10.00 0.23
N VAL A 35 5.95 9.35 0.49
CA VAL A 35 4.96 8.98 -0.52
C VAL A 35 3.62 9.64 -0.24
N ARG A 36 2.86 9.86 -1.32
CA ARG A 36 1.59 10.57 -1.27
C ARG A 36 0.41 9.62 -1.41
N LEU A 37 -0.72 10.08 -0.90
CA LEU A 37 -2.00 9.41 -1.04
C LEU A 37 -2.53 9.54 -2.48
N GLY A 38 -2.91 8.44 -3.08
CA GLY A 38 -3.67 8.41 -4.32
C GLY A 38 -5.13 8.80 -4.11
N ASN A 39 -5.94 8.64 -5.13
CA ASN A 39 -7.36 9.01 -5.10
C ASN A 39 -8.31 7.82 -5.09
N SER A 40 -7.78 6.60 -5.14
CA SER A 40 -8.56 5.35 -5.19
C SER A 40 -8.76 4.81 -3.78
N PHE A 41 -10.02 4.55 -3.42
CA PHE A 41 -10.43 4.02 -2.12
C PHE A 41 -11.42 2.87 -2.29
N ARG A 42 -11.49 1.99 -1.28
CA ARG A 42 -12.58 1.03 -1.05
C ARG A 42 -12.89 0.97 0.44
N VAL A 43 -14.15 0.73 0.77
CA VAL A 43 -14.62 0.58 2.14
C VAL A 43 -15.38 -0.72 2.30
N PHE A 44 -15.51 -1.18 3.53
CA PHE A 44 -16.42 -2.26 3.85
C PHE A 44 -17.86 -1.72 3.83
N ARG A 45 -18.74 -2.44 3.13
CA ARG A 45 -20.19 -2.17 3.12
C ARG A 45 -20.82 -2.74 4.38
N GLU A 46 -21.98 -2.21 4.76
CA GLU A 46 -22.87 -2.91 5.69
C GLU A 46 -23.31 -4.24 5.07
N HIS A 47 -23.24 -5.30 5.84
CA HIS A 47 -23.56 -6.65 5.39
C HIS A 47 -24.24 -7.45 6.49
N SER A 48 -25.01 -8.47 6.10
CA SER A 48 -25.67 -9.40 7.00
C SER A 48 -24.86 -10.67 7.29
N ALA A 49 -23.73 -10.87 6.61
CA ALA A 49 -22.87 -12.03 6.84
C ALA A 49 -22.27 -11.96 8.26
N PRO A 50 -22.39 -13.03 9.05
CA PRO A 50 -21.91 -13.05 10.44
C PRO A 50 -20.39 -13.13 10.55
N PHE A 51 -19.71 -13.64 9.52
CA PHE A 51 -18.24 -13.79 9.44
C PHE A 51 -17.82 -14.04 7.99
N ILE A 52 -16.52 -13.96 7.73
CA ILE A 52 -15.88 -14.43 6.49
C ILE A 52 -15.11 -15.69 6.87
N ASP A 53 -15.45 -16.84 6.25
CA ASP A 53 -14.71 -18.09 6.45
C ASP A 53 -13.52 -18.12 5.50
N LEU A 54 -12.34 -17.81 6.01
CA LEU A 54 -11.09 -17.76 5.23
C LEU A 54 -10.58 -19.16 4.79
N SER A 55 -11.15 -20.23 5.36
CA SER A 55 -10.81 -21.63 5.05
C SER A 55 -11.88 -22.35 4.23
N GLY A 56 -12.96 -21.65 3.88
CA GLY A 56 -14.06 -22.16 3.08
C GLY A 56 -13.71 -22.41 1.60
N PRO A 57 -14.63 -22.96 0.83
CA PRO A 57 -14.45 -23.10 -0.62
C PRO A 57 -14.17 -21.77 -1.29
N LYS A 58 -13.24 -21.73 -2.25
CA LYS A 58 -12.74 -20.48 -2.87
C LYS A 58 -13.86 -19.62 -3.46
N GLU A 59 -14.82 -20.25 -4.12
CA GLU A 59 -15.97 -19.59 -4.72
C GLU A 59 -16.85 -18.90 -3.67
N GLU A 60 -17.01 -19.50 -2.50
CA GLU A 60 -17.78 -18.93 -1.40
C GLU A 60 -17.01 -17.75 -0.75
N VAL A 61 -15.70 -17.92 -0.55
CA VAL A 61 -14.83 -16.85 -0.03
C VAL A 61 -14.84 -15.65 -0.98
N SER A 62 -14.69 -15.88 -2.29
CA SER A 62 -14.73 -14.83 -3.31
C SER A 62 -16.07 -14.08 -3.29
N ALA A 63 -17.19 -14.81 -3.27
CA ALA A 63 -18.52 -14.21 -3.20
C ALA A 63 -18.74 -13.39 -1.91
N GLN A 64 -18.24 -13.87 -0.77
CA GLN A 64 -18.29 -13.13 0.48
C GLN A 64 -17.46 -11.84 0.42
N LEU A 65 -16.21 -11.91 -0.09
CA LEU A 65 -15.35 -10.74 -0.25
C LEU A 65 -15.98 -9.68 -1.15
N GLU A 66 -16.55 -10.07 -2.28
CA GLU A 66 -17.28 -9.18 -3.18
C GLU A 66 -18.50 -8.53 -2.49
N SER A 67 -19.21 -9.27 -1.66
CA SER A 67 -20.41 -8.77 -0.97
C SER A 67 -20.09 -7.71 0.09
N VAL A 68 -18.92 -7.80 0.75
CA VAL A 68 -18.56 -6.91 1.86
C VAL A 68 -17.74 -5.70 1.44
N MET A 69 -17.19 -5.67 0.21
CA MET A 69 -16.39 -4.55 -0.27
C MET A 69 -17.18 -3.64 -1.21
N SER A 70 -16.94 -2.34 -1.11
CA SER A 70 -17.49 -1.37 -2.06
C SER A 70 -16.83 -1.51 -3.44
N ASP A 71 -17.48 -0.96 -4.48
CA ASP A 71 -16.78 -0.59 -5.69
C ASP A 71 -15.68 0.42 -5.40
N GLU A 72 -14.80 0.65 -6.38
CA GLU A 72 -13.78 1.68 -6.27
C GLU A 72 -14.42 3.06 -6.13
N ILE A 73 -13.99 3.82 -5.13
CA ILE A 73 -14.39 5.20 -4.88
C ILE A 73 -13.23 6.08 -5.30
N LEU A 74 -13.45 6.94 -6.30
CA LEU A 74 -12.46 7.91 -6.73
C LEU A 74 -12.77 9.27 -6.10
N ILE A 75 -11.83 9.80 -5.34
CA ILE A 75 -11.95 11.12 -4.71
C ILE A 75 -11.38 12.16 -5.67
N PRO A 76 -12.20 13.15 -6.09
CA PRO A 76 -11.74 14.25 -6.94
C PRO A 76 -10.68 15.10 -6.25
N GLU A 77 -9.88 15.80 -7.05
CA GLU A 77 -8.92 16.77 -6.53
C GLU A 77 -9.63 17.88 -5.75
N GLY A 78 -9.07 18.22 -4.57
CA GLY A 78 -9.67 19.21 -3.66
C GLY A 78 -10.70 18.63 -2.69
N GLU A 79 -11.27 17.46 -2.96
CA GLU A 79 -12.19 16.79 -2.06
C GLU A 79 -11.45 15.90 -1.04
N ALA A 80 -12.17 15.39 -0.05
CA ALA A 80 -11.63 14.54 0.99
C ALA A 80 -12.43 13.26 1.17
N PHE A 81 -11.74 12.16 1.39
CA PHE A 81 -12.30 10.95 1.96
C PHE A 81 -12.30 11.09 3.50
N PHE A 82 -13.44 10.83 4.14
CA PHE A 82 -13.56 10.89 5.60
C PHE A 82 -13.48 9.49 6.20
N LEU A 83 -12.36 9.20 6.86
CA LEU A 83 -12.14 7.95 7.57
C LEU A 83 -12.67 8.08 9.01
N HIS A 84 -13.82 7.45 9.28
CA HIS A 84 -14.45 7.49 10.60
C HIS A 84 -13.72 6.62 11.61
N PRO A 85 -13.82 6.91 12.93
CA PRO A 85 -13.30 6.06 14.01
C PRO A 85 -13.76 4.61 13.89
N GLY A 86 -12.85 3.66 14.09
CA GLY A 86 -13.14 2.23 14.03
C GLY A 86 -13.34 1.67 12.61
N THR A 87 -13.14 2.49 11.57
CA THR A 87 -13.34 2.06 10.18
C THR A 87 -12.02 1.65 9.54
N LEU A 88 -12.06 0.52 8.82
CA LEU A 88 -11.02 0.08 7.89
C LEU A 88 -11.38 0.54 6.46
N ALA A 89 -10.42 1.11 5.75
CA ALA A 89 -10.56 1.44 4.34
C ALA A 89 -9.28 1.08 3.58
N LEU A 90 -9.43 0.65 2.34
CA LEU A 90 -8.29 0.47 1.44
C LEU A 90 -8.11 1.72 0.60
N ALA A 91 -6.85 2.11 0.41
CA ALA A 91 -6.48 3.18 -0.51
C ALA A 91 -5.19 2.83 -1.25
N THR A 92 -4.69 3.71 -2.11
CA THR A 92 -3.41 3.51 -2.79
C THR A 92 -2.46 4.66 -2.54
N THR A 93 -1.16 4.40 -2.71
CA THR A 93 -0.20 5.48 -2.94
C THR A 93 -0.49 6.16 -4.28
N LEU A 94 -0.12 7.44 -4.39
CA LEU A 94 -0.10 8.14 -5.68
C LEU A 94 0.99 7.52 -6.57
N GLU A 95 2.16 7.30 -5.98
CA GLU A 95 3.33 6.76 -6.65
C GLU A 95 3.16 5.25 -6.92
N SER A 96 3.46 4.85 -8.15
CA SER A 96 3.78 3.46 -8.49
C SER A 96 5.25 3.21 -8.17
N VAL A 97 5.55 2.10 -7.52
CA VAL A 97 6.89 1.72 -7.08
C VAL A 97 7.37 0.53 -7.88
N LYS A 98 8.64 0.56 -8.32
CA LYS A 98 9.30 -0.59 -8.96
C LYS A 98 10.61 -0.87 -8.27
N LEU A 99 10.81 -2.12 -7.86
CA LEU A 99 12.01 -2.61 -7.20
C LEU A 99 12.69 -3.70 -8.02
N PRO A 100 14.04 -3.74 -8.06
CA PRO A 100 14.78 -4.86 -8.64
C PRO A 100 14.70 -6.10 -7.75
N ALA A 101 15.32 -7.19 -8.19
CA ALA A 101 15.28 -8.48 -7.50
C ALA A 101 16.15 -8.56 -6.24
N ASP A 102 16.99 -7.58 -5.98
CA ASP A 102 17.94 -7.51 -4.86
C ASP A 102 17.63 -6.40 -3.85
N ILE A 103 16.49 -5.71 -4.02
CA ILE A 103 16.05 -4.64 -3.10
C ILE A 103 14.67 -4.95 -2.55
N ILE A 104 14.55 -4.87 -1.23
CA ILE A 104 13.29 -4.92 -0.49
C ILE A 104 12.89 -3.51 -0.03
N GLY A 105 11.61 -3.19 -0.09
CA GLY A 105 11.03 -1.95 0.44
C GLY A 105 10.24 -2.16 1.73
N TRP A 106 10.13 -1.09 2.51
CA TRP A 106 9.33 -1.04 3.73
C TRP A 106 8.49 0.24 3.72
N LEU A 107 7.19 0.08 3.98
CA LEU A 107 6.27 1.20 4.13
C LEU A 107 6.11 1.53 5.61
N ASP A 108 6.35 2.77 5.97
CA ASP A 108 6.12 3.29 7.31
C ASP A 108 5.07 4.42 7.28
N GLY A 109 4.28 4.51 8.35
CA GLY A 109 3.40 5.65 8.59
C GLY A 109 4.17 6.87 9.08
N ARG A 110 3.50 8.03 9.05
CA ARG A 110 4.05 9.28 9.61
C ARG A 110 3.65 9.42 11.08
N SER A 111 4.63 9.69 11.95
CA SER A 111 4.40 9.82 13.38
C SER A 111 3.36 10.90 13.75
N SER A 112 3.27 11.98 12.96
CA SER A 112 2.27 13.03 13.16
C SER A 112 0.84 12.55 12.89
N LEU A 113 0.64 11.67 11.90
CA LEU A 113 -0.65 11.06 11.58
C LEU A 113 -1.00 9.93 12.55
N ALA A 114 -0.01 9.12 12.91
CA ALA A 114 -0.17 8.05 13.90
C ALA A 114 -0.63 8.56 15.26
N ARG A 115 -0.15 9.74 15.69
CA ARG A 115 -0.60 10.40 16.94
C ARG A 115 -2.05 10.87 16.91
N LEU A 116 -2.67 10.96 15.73
CA LEU A 116 -4.10 11.21 15.56
C LEU A 116 -4.91 9.92 15.47
N GLY A 117 -4.24 8.76 15.48
CA GLY A 117 -4.86 7.45 15.39
C GLY A 117 -4.90 6.85 13.99
N LEU A 118 -4.27 7.48 12.99
CA LEU A 118 -4.21 6.93 11.64
C LEU A 118 -3.14 5.83 11.56
N MET A 119 -3.56 4.61 11.25
CA MET A 119 -2.71 3.53 10.76
C MET A 119 -2.75 3.54 9.23
N VAL A 120 -1.60 3.38 8.57
CA VAL A 120 -1.50 3.36 7.10
C VAL A 120 -1.33 1.95 6.53
N HIS A 121 -0.96 1.01 7.37
CA HIS A 121 -0.96 -0.44 7.14
C HIS A 121 -1.32 -1.14 8.44
N VAL A 122 -1.92 -2.32 8.36
CA VAL A 122 -2.24 -3.12 9.55
C VAL A 122 -1.02 -3.97 9.94
N THR A 123 -0.54 -4.82 9.05
CA THR A 123 0.62 -5.70 9.33
C THR A 123 1.50 -5.97 8.10
N ALA A 124 1.03 -5.68 6.88
CA ALA A 124 1.68 -6.09 5.64
C ALA A 124 2.41 -4.91 4.97
N HIS A 125 3.45 -4.38 5.64
CA HIS A 125 4.18 -3.18 5.23
C HIS A 125 5.41 -3.47 4.36
N ARG A 126 5.73 -4.75 4.10
CA ARG A 126 6.88 -5.16 3.29
C ARG A 126 6.53 -5.15 1.79
N ILE A 127 7.43 -4.60 1.00
CA ILE A 127 7.37 -4.59 -0.46
C ILE A 127 8.44 -5.55 -0.96
N ASP A 128 8.02 -6.68 -1.53
CA ASP A 128 8.92 -7.74 -1.95
C ASP A 128 9.85 -7.31 -3.12
N PRO A 129 11.06 -7.87 -3.22
CA PRO A 129 11.94 -7.67 -4.37
C PRO A 129 11.23 -8.04 -5.68
N GLY A 130 11.43 -7.25 -6.72
CA GLY A 130 10.74 -7.42 -8.00
C GLY A 130 9.29 -6.93 -8.02
N TRP A 131 8.88 -6.14 -7.03
CA TRP A 131 7.58 -5.47 -7.03
C TRP A 131 7.48 -4.45 -8.16
N GLU A 132 6.28 -4.33 -8.74
CA GLU A 132 5.90 -3.23 -9.64
C GLU A 132 4.42 -2.92 -9.44
N GLY A 133 4.07 -1.65 -9.15
CA GLY A 133 2.70 -1.18 -8.97
C GLY A 133 2.56 -0.16 -7.84
N LYS A 134 1.34 0.33 -7.65
CA LYS A 134 0.99 1.16 -6.50
C LYS A 134 0.92 0.29 -5.24
N ILE A 135 1.22 0.88 -4.08
CA ILE A 135 1.07 0.20 -2.80
C ILE A 135 -0.36 0.41 -2.31
N VAL A 136 -1.05 -0.67 -1.94
CA VAL A 136 -2.32 -0.57 -1.24
C VAL A 136 -2.06 -0.27 0.23
N LEU A 137 -2.79 0.69 0.76
CA LEU A 137 -2.77 1.16 2.14
C LEU A 137 -4.00 0.62 2.85
N GLU A 138 -3.81 0.00 4.01
CA GLU A 138 -4.90 -0.50 4.86
C GLU A 138 -5.15 0.50 5.98
N PHE A 139 -5.89 1.56 5.67
CA PHE A 139 -6.19 2.61 6.64
C PHE A 139 -7.12 2.13 7.74
N TYR A 140 -6.73 2.40 8.98
CA TYR A 140 -7.59 2.24 10.13
C TYR A 140 -7.50 3.47 11.03
N ASN A 141 -8.66 4.01 11.44
CA ASN A 141 -8.72 5.13 12.36
C ASN A 141 -8.98 4.64 13.78
N SER A 142 -7.94 4.56 14.60
CA SER A 142 -8.02 4.23 16.03
C SER A 142 -8.30 5.46 16.90
N GLY A 143 -8.41 6.65 16.31
CA GLY A 143 -8.71 7.90 17.00
C GLY A 143 -10.20 8.05 17.34
N LYS A 144 -10.60 9.26 17.75
CA LYS A 144 -11.98 9.55 18.16
C LYS A 144 -12.74 10.47 17.20
N LEU A 145 -12.05 11.09 16.26
CA LEU A 145 -12.65 12.00 15.28
C LEU A 145 -12.43 11.48 13.87
N PRO A 146 -13.35 11.73 12.93
CA PRO A 146 -13.12 11.44 11.52
C PRO A 146 -11.88 12.18 11.01
N LEU A 147 -11.06 11.51 10.22
CA LEU A 147 -9.88 12.08 9.57
C LEU A 147 -10.21 12.38 8.11
N ALA A 148 -10.01 13.63 7.70
CA ALA A 148 -10.17 14.05 6.31
C ALA A 148 -8.87 13.76 5.53
N LEU A 149 -8.90 12.73 4.67
CA LEU A 149 -7.78 12.30 3.85
C LEU A 149 -7.97 12.85 2.43
N ARG A 150 -6.99 13.61 1.95
CA ARG A 150 -7.05 14.23 0.62
C ARG A 150 -6.01 13.60 -0.32
N PRO A 151 -6.35 13.35 -1.59
CA PRO A 151 -5.35 12.99 -2.60
C PRO A 151 -4.17 13.97 -2.59
N ASN A 152 -2.99 13.48 -2.92
CA ASN A 152 -1.71 14.21 -2.91
C ASN A 152 -1.11 14.55 -1.53
N MET A 153 -1.83 14.37 -0.41
CA MET A 153 -1.21 14.57 0.90
C MET A 153 -0.12 13.53 1.16
N VAL A 154 0.96 13.91 1.83
CA VAL A 154 2.00 12.97 2.25
C VAL A 154 1.44 12.06 3.34
N ILE A 155 1.41 10.75 3.05
CA ILE A 155 0.71 9.77 3.88
C ILE A 155 1.63 8.79 4.61
N GLY A 156 2.79 8.54 4.06
CA GLY A 156 3.76 7.60 4.59
C GLY A 156 5.14 7.87 4.01
N ALA A 157 6.08 6.98 4.29
CA ALA A 157 7.42 7.00 3.75
C ALA A 157 7.88 5.58 3.40
N LEU A 158 8.73 5.47 2.39
CA LEU A 158 9.38 4.22 2.00
C LEU A 158 10.84 4.24 2.39
N SER A 159 11.32 3.14 2.94
CA SER A 159 12.74 2.85 3.09
C SER A 159 13.12 1.60 2.31
N PHE A 160 14.39 1.44 1.96
CA PHE A 160 14.87 0.37 1.11
C PHE A 160 16.10 -0.31 1.71
N GLU A 161 16.19 -1.62 1.49
CA GLU A 161 17.35 -2.42 1.92
C GLU A 161 17.85 -3.26 0.77
N VAL A 162 19.17 -3.23 0.54
CA VAL A 162 19.85 -4.13 -0.38
C VAL A 162 19.97 -5.49 0.29
N LEU A 163 19.54 -6.53 -0.39
CA LEU A 163 19.68 -7.92 0.03
C LEU A 163 21.11 -8.40 -0.16
N SER A 164 21.47 -9.56 0.41
CA SER A 164 22.76 -10.21 0.24
C SER A 164 23.03 -10.70 -1.20
N GLY A 165 22.03 -10.63 -2.07
CA GLY A 165 22.08 -11.02 -3.47
C GLY A 165 20.69 -11.01 -4.08
N GLU A 166 20.58 -11.27 -5.38
CA GLU A 166 19.30 -11.32 -6.07
C GLU A 166 18.40 -12.46 -5.51
N ALA A 167 17.14 -12.13 -5.26
CA ALA A 167 16.15 -13.10 -4.86
C ALA A 167 15.91 -14.11 -6.00
N LYS A 168 16.07 -15.38 -5.73
CA LYS A 168 15.79 -16.46 -6.71
C LYS A 168 14.31 -16.49 -7.15
N ARG A 169 13.41 -15.95 -6.33
CA ARG A 169 11.96 -15.91 -6.56
C ARG A 169 11.43 -14.50 -6.29
N PRO A 170 11.84 -13.50 -7.08
CA PRO A 170 11.30 -12.15 -6.92
C PRO A 170 9.80 -12.12 -7.25
N TYR A 171 9.08 -11.14 -6.72
CA TYR A 171 7.63 -11.01 -6.89
C TYR A 171 7.20 -11.00 -8.37
N SER A 172 8.01 -10.38 -9.24
CA SER A 172 7.77 -10.33 -10.69
C SER A 172 7.71 -11.70 -11.37
N SER A 173 8.50 -12.68 -10.88
CA SER A 173 8.59 -14.03 -11.47
C SER A 173 7.67 -15.06 -10.82
N ARG A 174 7.08 -14.76 -9.66
CA ARG A 174 6.19 -15.68 -8.93
C ARG A 174 4.86 -15.83 -9.65
N LYS A 175 4.44 -17.10 -9.85
CA LYS A 175 3.14 -17.43 -10.46
C LYS A 175 1.95 -17.13 -9.55
N ASP A 176 2.18 -17.12 -8.24
CA ASP A 176 1.22 -16.88 -7.16
C ASP A 176 1.21 -15.42 -6.68
N ALA A 177 1.89 -14.51 -7.38
CA ALA A 177 1.90 -13.09 -7.04
C ALA A 177 0.58 -12.43 -7.46
N LYS A 178 -0.32 -12.25 -6.50
CA LYS A 178 -1.72 -11.82 -6.70
C LYS A 178 -1.89 -10.34 -7.09
N TYR A 179 -0.95 -9.48 -6.71
CA TYR A 179 -1.11 -8.01 -6.80
C TYR A 179 -0.13 -7.35 -7.79
N LYS A 180 0.36 -8.09 -8.79
CA LYS A 180 1.27 -7.53 -9.81
C LYS A 180 0.61 -6.38 -10.56
N ASN A 181 1.39 -5.31 -10.76
CA ASN A 181 0.99 -4.14 -11.56
C ASN A 181 -0.33 -3.50 -11.11
N GLN A 182 -0.73 -3.66 -9.83
CA GLN A 182 -1.94 -3.04 -9.33
C GLN A 182 -1.87 -1.51 -9.43
N GLN A 183 -2.99 -0.87 -9.80
CA GLN A 183 -3.09 0.58 -9.99
C GLN A 183 -4.22 1.21 -9.16
N SER A 184 -5.05 0.40 -8.52
CA SER A 184 -6.21 0.82 -7.71
C SER A 184 -6.21 0.15 -6.34
N ALA A 185 -7.14 0.53 -5.47
CA ALA A 185 -7.35 -0.09 -4.16
C ALA A 185 -7.98 -1.49 -4.34
N VAL A 186 -7.15 -2.48 -4.69
CA VAL A 186 -7.58 -3.86 -4.88
C VAL A 186 -7.94 -4.49 -3.54
N ALA A 187 -9.08 -5.19 -3.48
CA ALA A 187 -9.50 -5.95 -2.32
C ALA A 187 -8.61 -7.19 -2.07
N SER A 188 -8.83 -7.87 -0.95
CA SER A 188 -8.14 -9.13 -0.65
C SER A 188 -8.41 -10.17 -1.74
N ARG A 189 -7.38 -10.90 -2.13
CA ARG A 189 -7.41 -12.04 -3.04
C ARG A 189 -6.99 -13.32 -2.32
N ILE A 190 -7.48 -13.50 -1.09
CA ILE A 190 -7.14 -14.66 -0.28
C ILE A 190 -7.70 -15.95 -0.90
N ASP A 191 -8.79 -15.86 -1.65
CA ASP A 191 -9.40 -16.91 -2.44
C ASP A 191 -8.46 -17.46 -3.55
N GLU A 192 -7.46 -16.68 -3.96
CA GLU A 192 -6.42 -17.10 -4.91
C GLU A 192 -5.25 -17.86 -4.25
N ASP A 193 -5.22 -18.01 -2.91
CA ASP A 193 -4.15 -18.73 -2.22
C ASP A 193 -4.15 -20.22 -2.62
N LYS A 194 -2.93 -20.73 -2.85
CA LYS A 194 -2.73 -22.16 -3.06
C LYS A 194 -2.60 -22.83 -1.69
N GLU A 195 -3.37 -23.86 -1.49
CA GLU A 195 -3.17 -24.80 -0.41
C GLU A 195 -1.79 -25.48 -0.51
#